data_52ddd6c647adcb0ce0f1590222c0ece1
#
_entry.id   52ddd6c647adcb0ce0f1590222c0ece1
#
_cell.length_a   1.000
_cell.length_b   1.000
_cell.length_c   1.000
_cell.angle_alpha   90.00
_cell.angle_beta   90.00
_cell.angle_gamma   90.00
#
_symmetry.space_group_name_H-M   'P 1'
#
loop_
_entity.id
_entity.type
_entity.pdbx_description
1 polymer ?
#
loop_
_entity_poly.entity_id
_entity_poly.type
_entity_poly.pdbx_seq_one_letter_code
_entity_poly.pdbx_strand_id
1 'polypeptide(L)'
;MAHVNVELKARDSDPDATAARCIALGAQDKGVLRQRDTYFAVRRGRLKLREQDELGELIAYRRPDASEPSESRYVLAPVSAPAEVAEALDAALGAPAVVVSKRRRLFLYDEVRIHLDDVDGLGRFIEFEAVLEPGSGDAERAAAHEKVARLRSELRIDDAALVSGGYADLLLDEPEALLREAARAMRHAYAPYSKFKVGAAVRGASGAIYAGANVENAAYPQSQCAEASALGVLVAAGESAITAVAVVCGRPEHCSPCGGCRQRLAEFGGPDTPVYLGHPGAEPRTLTLGELLPESFGREALEA
;
A
#
# COMPACT_ATOMS: atom_id res chain seq x y z
N MET A 1 -10.28 22.42 -7.58
CA MET A 1 -9.76 22.86 -6.26
C MET A 1 -9.47 21.59 -5.46
N ALA A 2 -8.50 21.63 -4.53
CA ALA A 2 -8.23 20.49 -3.67
C ALA A 2 -9.32 20.39 -2.60
N HIS A 3 -9.89 19.19 -2.43
CA HIS A 3 -10.82 18.88 -1.36
C HIS A 3 -10.04 18.38 -0.14
N VAL A 4 -10.64 18.52 1.04
CA VAL A 4 -10.08 18.01 2.30
C VAL A 4 -11.19 17.27 3.04
N ASN A 5 -10.89 16.10 3.61
CA ASN A 5 -11.75 15.41 4.54
C ASN A 5 -10.95 14.92 5.75
N VAL A 6 -11.65 14.76 6.87
CA VAL A 6 -11.15 14.06 8.05
C VAL A 6 -11.67 12.63 7.97
N GLU A 7 -10.74 11.67 7.94
CA GLU A 7 -11.03 10.24 7.74
C GLU A 7 -10.61 9.43 8.96
N LEU A 8 -11.35 8.35 9.24
CA LEU A 8 -10.97 7.29 10.17
C LEU A 8 -11.41 5.96 9.59
N LYS A 9 -10.58 4.94 9.74
CA LYS A 9 -10.86 3.58 9.26
C LYS A 9 -10.65 2.57 10.39
N ALA A 10 -11.53 1.57 10.45
CA ALA A 10 -11.42 0.44 11.38
C ALA A 10 -11.87 -0.86 10.72
N ARG A 11 -11.40 -2.00 11.22
CA ARG A 11 -11.99 -3.30 10.89
C ARG A 11 -13.38 -3.42 11.51
N ASP A 12 -14.31 -4.04 10.80
CA ASP A 12 -15.68 -4.28 11.27
C ASP A 12 -15.95 -5.79 11.34
N SER A 13 -15.97 -6.32 12.55
CA SER A 13 -16.20 -7.74 12.79
C SER A 13 -17.69 -8.14 12.67
N ASP A 14 -18.63 -7.17 12.77
CA ASP A 14 -20.07 -7.40 12.68
C ASP A 14 -20.77 -6.25 11.95
N PRO A 15 -20.67 -6.23 10.60
CA PRO A 15 -21.26 -5.16 9.78
C PRO A 15 -22.80 -5.05 9.90
N ASP A 16 -23.49 -6.16 10.19
CA ASP A 16 -24.93 -6.14 10.33
C ASP A 16 -25.34 -5.42 11.62
N ALA A 17 -24.66 -5.68 12.72
CA ALA A 17 -24.84 -4.93 13.95
C ALA A 17 -24.40 -3.46 13.80
N THR A 18 -23.33 -3.18 13.05
CA THR A 18 -22.90 -1.81 12.77
C THR A 18 -23.93 -1.06 11.92
N ALA A 19 -24.47 -1.68 10.89
CA ALA A 19 -25.55 -1.10 10.09
C ALA A 19 -26.81 -0.82 10.93
N ALA A 20 -27.19 -1.75 11.82
CA ALA A 20 -28.31 -1.54 12.74
C ALA A 20 -28.07 -0.34 13.67
N ARG A 21 -26.84 -0.16 14.18
CA ARG A 21 -26.47 1.02 14.99
C ARG A 21 -26.53 2.31 14.18
N CYS A 22 -26.09 2.32 12.93
CA CYS A 22 -26.21 3.48 12.04
C CYS A 22 -27.69 3.89 11.87
N ILE A 23 -28.58 2.92 11.62
CA ILE A 23 -30.02 3.16 11.50
C ILE A 23 -30.59 3.69 12.81
N ALA A 24 -30.23 3.11 13.96
CA ALA A 24 -30.70 3.54 15.27
C ALA A 24 -30.27 4.98 15.62
N LEU A 25 -29.13 5.43 15.12
CA LEU A 25 -28.66 6.82 15.23
C LEU A 25 -29.42 7.79 14.31
N GLY A 26 -30.25 7.27 13.40
CA GLY A 26 -30.96 8.08 12.41
C GLY A 26 -30.15 8.38 11.13
N ALA A 27 -29.06 7.65 10.89
CA ALA A 27 -28.30 7.78 9.65
C ALA A 27 -29.14 7.34 8.44
N GLN A 28 -29.03 8.09 7.35
CA GLN A 28 -29.75 7.81 6.10
C GLN A 28 -28.97 6.78 5.29
N ASP A 29 -29.56 5.61 5.06
CA ASP A 29 -29.02 4.60 4.15
C ASP A 29 -29.16 5.06 2.69
N LYS A 30 -28.05 5.14 1.98
CA LYS A 30 -27.96 5.53 0.56
C LYS A 30 -27.78 4.33 -0.37
N GLY A 31 -27.83 3.12 0.16
CA GLY A 31 -27.69 1.88 -0.60
C GLY A 31 -26.26 1.39 -0.75
N VAL A 32 -26.09 0.44 -1.64
CA VAL A 32 -24.83 -0.27 -1.87
C VAL A 32 -24.24 0.12 -3.22
N LEU A 33 -22.97 0.49 -3.21
CA LEU A 33 -22.15 0.80 -4.37
C LEU A 33 -21.15 -0.33 -4.61
N ARG A 34 -20.83 -0.61 -5.87
CA ARG A 34 -19.71 -1.44 -6.25
C ARG A 34 -18.61 -0.54 -6.79
N GLN A 35 -17.43 -0.64 -6.25
CA GLN A 35 -16.29 0.20 -6.63
C GLN A 35 -15.09 -0.67 -6.93
N ARG A 36 -14.38 -0.31 -7.99
CA ARG A 36 -13.07 -0.83 -8.35
C ARG A 36 -12.09 0.33 -8.41
N ASP A 37 -11.15 0.37 -7.49
CA ASP A 37 -10.09 1.38 -7.43
C ASP A 37 -8.80 0.77 -7.99
N THR A 38 -8.34 1.22 -9.16
CA THR A 38 -7.08 0.79 -9.79
C THR A 38 -5.99 1.80 -9.45
N TYR A 39 -4.97 1.39 -8.70
CA TYR A 39 -3.88 2.24 -8.23
C TYR A 39 -2.66 2.13 -9.13
N PHE A 40 -2.05 3.28 -9.42
CA PHE A 40 -0.84 3.38 -10.24
C PHE A 40 0.32 3.93 -9.42
N ALA A 41 1.53 3.42 -9.67
CA ALA A 41 2.74 3.91 -9.04
C ALA A 41 3.06 5.32 -9.56
N VAL A 42 3.20 6.29 -8.65
CA VAL A 42 3.54 7.67 -8.96
C VAL A 42 4.63 8.18 -8.01
N ARG A 43 5.40 9.16 -8.45
CA ARG A 43 6.52 9.73 -7.67
C ARG A 43 6.09 10.45 -6.39
N ARG A 44 4.87 10.98 -6.33
CA ARG A 44 4.40 11.78 -5.19
C ARG A 44 2.93 11.54 -4.94
N GLY A 45 2.57 11.20 -3.70
CA GLY A 45 1.20 10.90 -3.31
C GLY A 45 0.71 9.57 -3.87
N ARG A 46 -0.60 9.43 -4.00
CA ARG A 46 -1.28 8.25 -4.53
C ARG A 46 -2.18 8.66 -5.68
N LEU A 47 -2.21 7.85 -6.74
CA LEU A 47 -3.07 8.03 -7.90
C LEU A 47 -3.91 6.77 -8.08
N LYS A 48 -5.23 6.94 -8.19
CA LYS A 48 -6.12 5.86 -8.53
C LYS A 48 -7.18 6.28 -9.53
N LEU A 49 -7.56 5.35 -10.36
CA LEU A 49 -8.77 5.42 -11.17
C LEU A 49 -9.85 4.60 -10.43
N ARG A 50 -10.93 5.26 -10.05
CA ARG A 50 -12.12 4.64 -9.49
C ARG A 50 -13.12 4.38 -10.59
N GLU A 51 -13.61 3.18 -10.67
CA GLU A 51 -14.72 2.77 -11.52
C GLU A 51 -15.93 2.46 -10.61
N GLN A 52 -17.05 3.07 -10.92
CA GLN A 52 -18.31 2.82 -10.24
C GLN A 52 -19.43 2.86 -11.28
N ASP A 53 -20.07 1.72 -11.51
CA ASP A 53 -21.02 1.52 -12.60
C ASP A 53 -20.39 1.87 -13.96
N GLU A 54 -20.96 2.83 -14.73
CA GLU A 54 -20.42 3.29 -16.02
C GLU A 54 -19.57 4.56 -15.90
N LEU A 55 -19.41 5.08 -14.67
CA LEU A 55 -18.68 6.33 -14.40
C LEU A 55 -17.30 6.04 -13.81
N GLY A 56 -16.37 6.94 -14.10
CA GLY A 56 -15.03 6.90 -13.54
C GLY A 56 -14.64 8.21 -12.87
N GLU A 57 -13.68 8.10 -11.97
CA GLU A 57 -13.04 9.23 -11.30
C GLU A 57 -11.53 9.00 -11.21
N LEU A 58 -10.75 9.91 -11.74
CA LEU A 58 -9.31 9.93 -11.49
C LEU A 58 -9.05 10.73 -10.20
N ILE A 59 -8.47 10.08 -9.20
CA ILE A 59 -8.27 10.63 -7.86
C ILE A 59 -6.78 10.65 -7.54
N ALA A 60 -6.23 11.86 -7.38
CA ALA A 60 -4.87 12.05 -6.87
C ALA A 60 -4.95 12.59 -5.44
N TYR A 61 -4.28 11.95 -4.48
CA TYR A 61 -4.39 12.35 -3.08
C TYR A 61 -3.11 12.17 -2.28
N ARG A 62 -3.05 12.87 -1.14
CA ARG A 62 -2.02 12.72 -0.10
C ARG A 62 -2.69 12.61 1.24
N ARG A 63 -2.27 11.64 2.02
CA ARG A 63 -2.73 11.40 3.37
C ARG A 63 -1.58 10.87 4.22
N PRO A 64 -1.42 11.29 5.50
CA PRO A 64 -0.56 10.60 6.45
C PRO A 64 -1.07 9.19 6.72
N ASP A 65 -0.19 8.22 6.93
CA ASP A 65 -0.56 6.88 7.38
C ASP A 65 -0.68 6.91 8.91
N ALA A 66 -1.89 7.22 9.40
CA ALA A 66 -2.20 7.33 10.81
C ALA A 66 -3.40 6.43 11.15
N SER A 67 -3.39 5.84 12.35
CA SER A 67 -4.54 5.10 12.91
C SER A 67 -5.58 6.01 13.55
N GLU A 68 -5.23 7.27 13.82
CA GLU A 68 -6.15 8.30 14.32
C GLU A 68 -6.78 9.08 13.17
N PRO A 69 -7.89 9.83 13.43
CA PRO A 69 -8.51 10.67 12.40
C PRO A 69 -7.49 11.60 11.75
N SER A 70 -7.32 11.49 10.44
CA SER A 70 -6.30 12.24 9.70
C SER A 70 -6.89 12.97 8.50
N GLU A 71 -6.26 14.08 8.11
CA GLU A 71 -6.67 14.85 6.94
C GLU A 71 -6.17 14.19 5.64
N SER A 72 -7.10 13.99 4.70
CA SER A 72 -6.81 13.60 3.32
C SER A 72 -7.04 14.79 2.39
N ARG A 73 -6.04 15.11 1.57
CA ARG A 73 -6.13 16.17 0.54
C ARG A 73 -6.14 15.53 -0.82
N TYR A 74 -7.19 15.77 -1.60
CA TYR A 74 -7.36 15.13 -2.89
C TYR A 74 -7.86 16.07 -3.98
N VAL A 75 -7.54 15.70 -5.22
CA VAL A 75 -8.10 16.27 -6.44
C VAL A 75 -8.85 15.17 -7.16
N LEU A 76 -10.06 15.45 -7.58
CA LEU A 76 -10.95 14.53 -8.27
C LEU A 76 -11.24 15.09 -9.64
N ALA A 77 -11.08 14.25 -10.67
CA ALA A 77 -11.44 14.55 -12.06
C ALA A 77 -12.41 13.48 -12.58
N PRO A 78 -13.64 13.85 -12.97
CA PRO A 78 -14.56 12.91 -13.60
C PRO A 78 -13.99 12.33 -14.87
N VAL A 79 -14.25 11.04 -15.13
CA VAL A 79 -13.80 10.28 -16.30
C VAL A 79 -15.00 9.62 -16.95
N SER A 80 -15.26 9.96 -18.22
CA SER A 80 -16.38 9.40 -19.00
C SER A 80 -16.05 8.04 -19.65
N ALA A 81 -14.75 7.73 -19.84
CA ALA A 81 -14.27 6.50 -20.45
C ALA A 81 -13.17 5.86 -19.55
N PRO A 82 -13.56 5.23 -18.44
CA PRO A 82 -12.58 4.73 -17.47
C PRO A 82 -11.64 3.66 -18.05
N ALA A 83 -12.14 2.79 -18.92
CA ALA A 83 -11.31 1.75 -19.54
C ALA A 83 -10.17 2.34 -20.42
N GLU A 84 -10.48 3.36 -21.22
CA GLU A 84 -9.49 4.04 -22.07
C GLU A 84 -8.45 4.79 -21.22
N VAL A 85 -8.90 5.42 -20.11
CA VAL A 85 -8.00 6.10 -19.17
C VAL A 85 -7.12 5.08 -18.44
N ALA A 86 -7.65 3.92 -18.06
CA ALA A 86 -6.85 2.83 -17.47
C ALA A 86 -5.76 2.36 -18.43
N GLU A 87 -6.08 2.15 -19.71
CA GLU A 87 -5.12 1.75 -20.74
C GLU A 87 -4.04 2.82 -20.94
N ALA A 88 -4.43 4.09 -21.00
CA ALA A 88 -3.48 5.21 -21.15
C ALA A 88 -2.55 5.33 -19.93
N LEU A 89 -3.06 5.11 -18.72
CA LEU A 89 -2.26 5.12 -17.50
C LEU A 89 -1.32 3.91 -17.44
N ASP A 90 -1.76 2.72 -17.86
CA ASP A 90 -0.92 1.53 -17.95
C ASP A 90 0.24 1.74 -18.96
N ALA A 91 -0.07 2.30 -20.12
CA ALA A 91 0.94 2.63 -21.13
C ALA A 91 1.96 3.67 -20.62
N ALA A 92 1.52 4.67 -19.85
CA ALA A 92 2.36 5.78 -19.39
C ALA A 92 3.14 5.50 -18.11
N LEU A 93 2.53 4.79 -17.16
CA LEU A 93 3.04 4.58 -15.82
C LEU A 93 3.46 3.12 -15.55
N GLY A 94 3.12 2.20 -16.44
CA GLY A 94 3.26 0.76 -16.27
C GLY A 94 2.05 0.12 -15.60
N ALA A 95 2.10 -1.20 -15.45
CA ALA A 95 1.00 -1.97 -14.89
C ALA A 95 0.54 -1.45 -13.53
N PRO A 96 -0.77 -1.55 -13.21
CA PRO A 96 -1.31 -1.14 -11.92
C PRO A 96 -0.54 -1.77 -10.75
N ALA A 97 -0.24 -0.96 -9.74
CA ALA A 97 0.41 -1.43 -8.51
C ALA A 97 -0.50 -2.38 -7.73
N VAL A 98 -1.78 -2.04 -7.63
CA VAL A 98 -2.80 -2.84 -6.94
C VAL A 98 -4.20 -2.46 -7.42
N VAL A 99 -5.11 -3.42 -7.39
CA VAL A 99 -6.54 -3.21 -7.65
C VAL A 99 -7.31 -3.54 -6.38
N VAL A 100 -8.15 -2.61 -5.93
CA VAL A 100 -9.03 -2.75 -4.77
C VAL A 100 -10.46 -2.84 -5.27
N SER A 101 -11.07 -4.01 -5.17
CA SER A 101 -12.49 -4.20 -5.43
C SER A 101 -13.24 -4.24 -4.11
N LYS A 102 -14.40 -3.57 -4.04
CA LYS A 102 -15.20 -3.53 -2.81
C LYS A 102 -16.68 -3.31 -3.06
N ARG A 103 -17.48 -3.80 -2.14
CA ARG A 103 -18.89 -3.43 -1.97
C ARG A 103 -18.99 -2.47 -0.81
N ARG A 104 -19.56 -1.29 -1.04
CA ARG A 104 -19.67 -0.18 -0.08
C ARG A 104 -21.11 0.13 0.21
N ARG A 105 -21.60 -0.06 1.44
CA ARG A 105 -22.87 0.48 1.87
C ARG A 105 -22.63 1.85 2.48
N LEU A 106 -23.33 2.87 1.95
CA LEU A 106 -23.16 4.26 2.34
C LEU A 106 -24.28 4.70 3.25
N PHE A 107 -23.94 5.28 4.40
CA PHE A 107 -24.85 6.03 5.26
C PHE A 107 -24.40 7.49 5.35
N LEU A 108 -25.37 8.40 5.55
CA LEU A 108 -25.12 9.81 5.82
C LEU A 108 -25.67 10.19 7.18
N TYR A 109 -24.84 10.79 8.03
CA TYR A 109 -25.21 11.28 9.36
C TYR A 109 -24.41 12.52 9.70
N ASP A 110 -25.09 13.62 10.02
CA ASP A 110 -24.50 14.89 10.44
C ASP A 110 -23.33 15.35 9.54
N GLU A 111 -23.55 15.32 8.21
CA GLU A 111 -22.57 15.64 7.15
C GLU A 111 -21.35 14.69 7.09
N VAL A 112 -21.34 13.61 7.87
CA VAL A 112 -20.34 12.57 7.79
C VAL A 112 -20.87 11.42 6.93
N ARG A 113 -20.02 10.95 6.02
CA ARG A 113 -20.24 9.71 5.28
C ARG A 113 -19.72 8.56 6.12
N ILE A 114 -20.57 7.57 6.34
CA ILE A 114 -20.22 6.32 7.01
C ILE A 114 -20.25 5.23 5.94
N HIS A 115 -19.12 4.61 5.71
CA HIS A 115 -18.94 3.54 4.73
C HIS A 115 -18.79 2.20 5.46
N LEU A 116 -19.64 1.24 5.14
CA LEU A 116 -19.43 -0.15 5.51
C LEU A 116 -18.92 -0.86 4.25
N ASP A 117 -17.65 -1.19 4.24
CA ASP A 117 -16.94 -1.74 3.10
C ASP A 117 -16.67 -3.24 3.29
N ASP A 118 -17.01 -4.03 2.27
CA ASP A 118 -16.57 -5.41 2.11
C ASP A 118 -15.55 -5.43 0.98
N VAL A 119 -14.27 -5.62 1.34
CA VAL A 119 -13.11 -5.44 0.44
C VAL A 119 -12.53 -6.80 0.10
N ASP A 120 -12.46 -7.10 -1.20
CA ASP A 120 -11.91 -8.37 -1.69
C ASP A 120 -10.47 -8.58 -1.19
N GLY A 121 -10.23 -9.75 -0.59
CA GLY A 121 -8.91 -10.11 -0.03
C GLY A 121 -8.58 -9.50 1.34
N LEU A 122 -9.34 -8.52 1.84
CA LEU A 122 -9.06 -7.87 3.13
C LEU A 122 -10.17 -8.07 4.18
N GLY A 123 -11.42 -8.36 3.73
CA GLY A 123 -12.58 -8.47 4.60
C GLY A 123 -13.28 -7.14 4.85
N ARG A 124 -13.85 -6.94 6.04
CA ARG A 124 -14.86 -5.92 6.32
C ARG A 124 -14.32 -4.78 7.15
N PHE A 125 -14.74 -3.55 6.78
CA PHE A 125 -14.28 -2.31 7.38
C PHE A 125 -15.41 -1.31 7.55
N ILE A 126 -15.24 -0.41 8.51
CA ILE A 126 -15.99 0.84 8.62
C ILE A 126 -15.04 2.01 8.36
N GLU A 127 -15.50 3.01 7.61
CA GLU A 127 -14.76 4.23 7.32
C GLU A 127 -15.67 5.44 7.53
N PHE A 128 -15.17 6.46 8.22
CA PHE A 128 -15.83 7.75 8.36
C PHE A 128 -15.13 8.77 7.48
N GLU A 129 -15.90 9.62 6.80
CA GLU A 129 -15.39 10.75 6.03
C GLU A 129 -16.22 12.01 6.37
N ALA A 130 -15.65 12.93 7.14
CA ALA A 130 -16.19 14.26 7.31
C ALA A 130 -15.60 15.19 6.25
N VAL A 131 -16.41 15.55 5.25
CA VAL A 131 -15.99 16.38 4.11
C VAL A 131 -15.96 17.84 4.51
N LEU A 132 -14.84 18.52 4.22
CA LEU A 132 -14.63 19.93 4.48
C LEU A 132 -14.76 20.72 3.18
N GLU A 133 -15.42 21.87 3.25
CA GLU A 133 -15.48 22.80 2.12
C GLU A 133 -14.08 23.39 1.80
N PRO A 134 -13.80 23.71 0.53
CA PRO A 134 -12.54 24.33 0.16
C PRO A 134 -12.35 25.65 0.90
N GLY A 135 -11.27 25.78 1.67
CA GLY A 135 -10.97 26.97 2.46
C GLY A 135 -11.41 26.90 3.93
N SER A 136 -11.94 25.76 4.39
CA SER A 136 -12.27 25.55 5.81
C SER A 136 -11.08 25.86 6.73
N GLY A 137 -11.35 26.62 7.77
CA GLY A 137 -10.39 27.03 8.79
C GLY A 137 -10.21 26.00 9.90
N ASP A 138 -9.40 26.36 10.91
CA ASP A 138 -9.07 25.44 12.01
C ASP A 138 -10.29 25.05 12.86
N ALA A 139 -11.29 25.95 12.98
CA ALA A 139 -12.52 25.67 13.73
C ALA A 139 -13.38 24.58 13.07
N GLU A 140 -13.56 24.66 11.73
CA GLU A 140 -14.30 23.64 10.97
C GLU A 140 -13.56 22.29 10.98
N ARG A 141 -12.22 22.30 10.92
CA ARG A 141 -11.38 21.12 11.02
C ARG A 141 -11.55 20.45 12.39
N ALA A 142 -11.46 21.24 13.48
CA ALA A 142 -11.67 20.74 14.83
C ALA A 142 -13.08 20.12 15.00
N ALA A 143 -14.11 20.79 14.48
CA ALA A 143 -15.48 20.27 14.51
C ALA A 143 -15.62 18.94 13.72
N ALA A 144 -14.94 18.79 12.58
CA ALA A 144 -14.93 17.54 11.82
C ALA A 144 -14.27 16.41 12.59
N HIS A 145 -13.14 16.67 13.26
CA HIS A 145 -12.50 15.68 14.14
C HIS A 145 -13.41 15.27 15.31
N GLU A 146 -14.12 16.22 15.94
CA GLU A 146 -15.07 15.93 17.00
C GLU A 146 -16.26 15.07 16.51
N LYS A 147 -16.81 15.35 15.31
CA LYS A 147 -17.87 14.55 14.71
C LYS A 147 -17.42 13.11 14.48
N VAL A 148 -16.24 12.91 13.91
CA VAL A 148 -15.67 11.56 13.68
C VAL A 148 -15.41 10.82 15.00
N ALA A 149 -14.85 11.49 16.00
CA ALA A 149 -14.59 10.90 17.33
C ALA A 149 -15.90 10.51 18.05
N ARG A 150 -16.95 11.35 17.97
CA ARG A 150 -18.27 11.06 18.52
C ARG A 150 -18.88 9.82 17.84
N LEU A 151 -18.90 9.78 16.50
CA LEU A 151 -19.43 8.63 15.75
C LEU A 151 -18.69 7.34 16.06
N ARG A 152 -17.38 7.39 16.21
CA ARG A 152 -16.58 6.25 16.65
C ARG A 152 -17.09 5.68 17.98
N SER A 153 -17.34 6.56 18.96
CA SER A 153 -17.87 6.16 20.28
C SER A 153 -19.31 5.60 20.18
N GLU A 154 -20.21 6.29 19.47
CA GLU A 154 -21.61 5.90 19.31
C GLU A 154 -21.76 4.56 18.58
N LEU A 155 -20.91 4.30 17.58
CA LEU A 155 -20.87 3.04 16.85
C LEU A 155 -20.01 1.96 17.51
N ARG A 156 -19.39 2.26 18.66
CA ARG A 156 -18.60 1.33 19.50
C ARG A 156 -17.43 0.71 18.75
N ILE A 157 -16.65 1.57 18.09
CA ILE A 157 -15.44 1.13 17.38
C ILE A 157 -14.25 1.17 18.35
N ASP A 158 -13.68 0.00 18.64
CA ASP A 158 -12.55 -0.16 19.54
C ASP A 158 -11.24 0.37 18.95
N ASP A 159 -10.33 0.80 19.83
CA ASP A 159 -8.99 1.25 19.42
C ASP A 159 -8.20 0.15 18.70
N ALA A 160 -8.34 -1.09 19.15
CA ALA A 160 -7.68 -2.24 18.55
C ALA A 160 -8.17 -2.56 17.12
N ALA A 161 -9.34 -2.06 16.72
CA ALA A 161 -9.88 -2.23 15.38
C ALA A 161 -9.39 -1.17 14.40
N LEU A 162 -8.77 -0.08 14.89
CA LEU A 162 -8.29 1.01 14.04
C LEU A 162 -7.20 0.55 13.07
N VAL A 163 -7.26 1.09 11.85
CA VAL A 163 -6.36 0.71 10.75
C VAL A 163 -5.71 1.96 10.19
N SER A 164 -4.38 1.94 10.12
CA SER A 164 -3.60 2.95 9.41
C SER A 164 -3.59 2.65 7.90
N GLY A 165 -3.44 3.67 7.09
CA GLY A 165 -3.33 3.51 5.64
C GLY A 165 -4.65 3.28 4.91
N GLY A 166 -4.58 3.13 3.59
CA GLY A 166 -5.71 2.79 2.71
C GLY A 166 -5.79 1.29 2.42
N TYR A 167 -6.87 0.85 1.76
CA TYR A 167 -6.99 -0.54 1.34
C TYR A 167 -5.88 -0.98 0.39
N ALA A 168 -5.38 -0.06 -0.45
CA ALA A 168 -4.24 -0.32 -1.31
C ALA A 168 -2.98 -0.63 -0.49
N ASP A 169 -2.73 0.14 0.57
CA ASP A 169 -1.58 -0.06 1.44
C ASP A 169 -1.67 -1.43 2.15
N LEU A 170 -2.87 -1.78 2.66
CA LEU A 170 -3.12 -3.07 3.29
C LEU A 170 -2.92 -4.25 2.35
N LEU A 171 -3.33 -4.13 1.07
CA LEU A 171 -3.09 -5.17 0.06
C LEU A 171 -1.62 -5.24 -0.35
N LEU A 172 -0.93 -4.10 -0.36
CA LEU A 172 0.50 -4.03 -0.66
C LEU A 172 1.38 -4.54 0.50
N ASP A 173 0.86 -4.54 1.73
CA ASP A 173 1.52 -5.11 2.91
C ASP A 173 1.53 -6.66 2.89
N GLU A 174 0.78 -7.30 2.00
CA GLU A 174 0.80 -8.75 1.86
C GLU A 174 2.12 -9.22 1.22
N PRO A 175 2.75 -10.30 1.74
CA PRO A 175 3.96 -10.89 1.16
C PRO A 175 3.82 -11.23 -0.32
N GLU A 176 2.62 -11.61 -0.72
CA GLU A 176 2.29 -11.98 -2.09
C GLU A 176 2.51 -10.86 -3.10
N ALA A 177 2.22 -9.60 -2.75
CA ALA A 177 2.45 -8.46 -3.64
C ALA A 177 3.95 -8.25 -3.93
N LEU A 178 4.78 -8.33 -2.88
CA LEU A 178 6.24 -8.26 -3.02
C LEU A 178 6.80 -9.45 -3.81
N LEU A 179 6.33 -10.66 -3.53
CA LEU A 179 6.76 -11.87 -4.24
C LEU A 179 6.38 -11.81 -5.73
N ARG A 180 5.21 -11.28 -6.07
CA ARG A 180 4.80 -11.09 -7.48
C ARG A 180 5.71 -10.13 -8.21
N GLU A 181 6.04 -8.98 -7.61
CA GLU A 181 6.93 -8.00 -8.21
C GLU A 181 8.37 -8.53 -8.34
N ALA A 182 8.88 -9.25 -7.35
CA ALA A 182 10.15 -9.93 -7.43
C ALA A 182 10.16 -10.99 -8.57
N ALA A 183 9.10 -11.79 -8.69
CA ALA A 183 8.97 -12.79 -9.75
C ALA A 183 8.83 -12.14 -11.14
N ARG A 184 8.16 -10.99 -11.25
CA ARG A 184 8.10 -10.20 -12.47
C ARG A 184 9.48 -9.73 -12.90
N ALA A 185 10.24 -9.15 -11.99
CA ALA A 185 11.62 -8.72 -12.26
C ALA A 185 12.53 -9.90 -12.64
N MET A 186 12.41 -11.04 -11.97
CA MET A 186 13.20 -12.25 -12.25
C MET A 186 13.08 -12.70 -13.71
N ARG A 187 11.92 -12.53 -14.36
CA ARG A 187 11.76 -12.90 -15.78
C ARG A 187 12.74 -12.16 -16.70
N HIS A 188 13.09 -10.94 -16.33
CA HIS A 188 13.99 -10.06 -17.08
C HIS A 188 15.47 -10.18 -16.65
N ALA A 189 15.78 -11.07 -15.69
CA ALA A 189 17.15 -11.26 -15.22
C ALA A 189 18.11 -11.62 -16.38
N TYR A 190 19.24 -10.92 -16.39
CA TYR A 190 20.33 -11.18 -17.34
C TYR A 190 21.35 -12.14 -16.71
N ALA A 191 21.16 -13.43 -16.93
CA ALA A 191 22.01 -14.49 -16.36
C ALA A 191 22.54 -15.46 -17.43
N PRO A 192 23.35 -14.97 -18.40
CA PRO A 192 23.82 -15.80 -19.50
C PRO A 192 24.84 -16.86 -19.08
N TYR A 193 25.55 -16.66 -17.96
CA TYR A 193 26.61 -17.55 -17.51
C TYR A 193 26.11 -18.63 -16.56
N SER A 194 25.52 -18.22 -15.42
CA SER A 194 25.04 -19.12 -14.38
C SER A 194 23.70 -19.81 -14.73
N LYS A 195 22.91 -19.20 -15.61
CA LYS A 195 21.49 -19.54 -15.87
C LYS A 195 20.61 -19.42 -14.63
N PHE A 196 21.12 -18.83 -13.54
CA PHE A 196 20.43 -18.66 -12.27
C PHE A 196 19.78 -17.28 -12.19
N LYS A 197 18.50 -17.23 -12.51
CA LYS A 197 17.70 -16.01 -12.48
C LYS A 197 17.19 -15.73 -11.06
N VAL A 198 17.38 -14.49 -10.61
CA VAL A 198 16.88 -13.98 -9.31
C VAL A 198 16.16 -12.67 -9.56
N GLY A 199 15.06 -12.48 -8.87
CA GLY A 199 14.36 -11.21 -8.72
C GLY A 199 14.22 -10.84 -7.26
N ALA A 200 14.29 -9.56 -6.97
CA ALA A 200 14.04 -9.02 -5.65
C ALA A 200 13.07 -7.84 -5.73
N ALA A 201 12.30 -7.65 -4.68
CA ALA A 201 11.48 -6.47 -4.48
C ALA A 201 11.66 -5.94 -3.07
N VAL A 202 11.71 -4.62 -2.93
CA VAL A 202 11.75 -3.93 -1.63
C VAL A 202 10.58 -2.96 -1.57
N ARG A 203 9.95 -2.86 -0.40
CA ARG A 203 8.95 -1.84 -0.12
C ARG A 203 9.63 -0.66 0.51
N GLY A 204 9.46 0.52 -0.08
CA GLY A 204 9.93 1.78 0.50
C GLY A 204 9.05 2.26 1.64
N ALA A 205 9.51 3.26 2.38
CA ALA A 205 8.74 3.89 3.47
C ALA A 205 7.44 4.55 2.99
N SER A 206 7.34 4.93 1.71
CA SER A 206 6.10 5.43 1.09
C SER A 206 5.04 4.36 0.84
N GLY A 207 5.38 3.06 1.00
CA GLY A 207 4.57 1.92 0.61
C GLY A 207 4.77 1.47 -0.84
N ALA A 208 5.52 2.23 -1.67
CA ALA A 208 5.81 1.85 -3.05
C ALA A 208 6.78 0.64 -3.11
N ILE A 209 6.59 -0.22 -4.12
CA ILE A 209 7.43 -1.39 -4.33
C ILE A 209 8.43 -1.11 -5.44
N TYR A 210 9.71 -1.38 -5.18
CA TYR A 210 10.81 -1.26 -6.11
C TYR A 210 11.41 -2.64 -6.37
N ALA A 211 11.47 -3.03 -7.64
CA ALA A 211 11.94 -4.36 -8.01
C ALA A 211 13.18 -4.32 -8.87
N GLY A 212 14.00 -5.35 -8.75
CA GLY A 212 15.23 -5.53 -9.51
C GLY A 212 15.52 -6.99 -9.82
N ALA A 213 16.35 -7.21 -10.81
CA ALA A 213 16.80 -8.54 -11.20
C ALA A 213 18.33 -8.61 -11.16
N ASN A 214 18.89 -9.82 -11.09
CA ASN A 214 20.33 -9.96 -11.20
C ASN A 214 20.81 -9.69 -12.64
N VAL A 215 21.99 -9.04 -12.74
CA VAL A 215 22.65 -8.70 -13.99
C VAL A 215 24.06 -9.24 -13.94
N GLU A 216 24.33 -10.28 -14.72
CA GLU A 216 25.65 -10.87 -14.81
C GLU A 216 26.55 -10.09 -15.79
N ASN A 217 27.83 -10.21 -15.59
CA ASN A 217 28.85 -9.61 -16.43
C ASN A 217 29.98 -10.61 -16.68
N ALA A 218 30.61 -10.56 -17.87
CA ALA A 218 31.77 -11.37 -18.18
C ALA A 218 32.94 -11.07 -17.22
N ALA A 219 33.06 -9.84 -16.76
CA ALA A 219 33.88 -9.46 -15.61
C ALA A 219 33.06 -9.74 -14.32
N TYR A 220 33.15 -10.93 -13.76
CA TYR A 220 32.32 -11.40 -12.66
C TYR A 220 32.18 -10.41 -11.48
N PRO A 221 33.24 -9.69 -11.04
CA PRO A 221 33.10 -8.70 -9.98
C PRO A 221 32.16 -7.53 -10.30
N GLN A 222 31.82 -7.31 -11.57
CA GLN A 222 30.89 -6.27 -12.01
C GLN A 222 29.44 -6.76 -12.08
N SER A 223 29.20 -8.04 -11.76
CA SER A 223 27.86 -8.59 -11.68
C SER A 223 27.09 -7.98 -10.50
N GLN A 224 25.80 -7.78 -10.65
CA GLN A 224 24.92 -7.18 -9.65
C GLN A 224 23.80 -8.14 -9.25
N CYS A 225 23.60 -8.29 -7.93
CA CYS A 225 22.49 -9.09 -7.41
C CYS A 225 21.16 -8.34 -7.56
N ALA A 226 20.06 -9.07 -7.56
CA ALA A 226 18.72 -8.55 -7.72
C ALA A 226 18.35 -7.53 -6.64
N GLU A 227 18.74 -7.79 -5.38
CA GLU A 227 18.48 -6.91 -4.23
C GLU A 227 19.22 -5.58 -4.39
N ALA A 228 20.47 -5.60 -4.85
CA ALA A 228 21.22 -4.37 -5.10
C ALA A 228 20.61 -3.56 -6.25
N SER A 229 20.05 -4.22 -7.28
CA SER A 229 19.31 -3.56 -8.35
C SER A 229 18.03 -2.91 -7.82
N ALA A 230 17.26 -3.61 -6.97
CA ALA A 230 16.03 -3.08 -6.37
C ALA A 230 16.31 -1.85 -5.47
N LEU A 231 17.37 -1.91 -4.65
CA LEU A 231 17.82 -0.77 -3.84
C LEU A 231 18.26 0.42 -4.70
N GLY A 232 18.94 0.18 -5.83
CA GLY A 232 19.29 1.24 -6.77
C GLY A 232 18.07 1.95 -7.34
N VAL A 233 17.00 1.21 -7.65
CA VAL A 233 15.72 1.78 -8.12
C VAL A 233 15.03 2.58 -7.00
N LEU A 234 15.01 2.07 -5.78
CA LEU A 234 14.46 2.76 -4.60
C LEU A 234 15.16 4.12 -4.38
N VAL A 235 16.50 4.13 -4.38
CA VAL A 235 17.27 5.36 -4.18
C VAL A 235 17.06 6.35 -5.33
N ALA A 236 17.01 5.86 -6.59
CA ALA A 236 16.73 6.70 -7.76
C ALA A 236 15.32 7.31 -7.72
N ALA A 237 14.37 6.69 -7.01
CA ALA A 237 13.04 7.22 -6.76
C ALA A 237 12.99 8.24 -5.59
N GLY A 238 14.10 8.47 -4.90
CA GLY A 238 14.21 9.44 -3.81
C GLY A 238 13.88 8.88 -2.43
N GLU A 239 13.85 7.56 -2.26
CA GLU A 239 13.65 6.91 -0.98
C GLU A 239 14.96 6.38 -0.38
N SER A 240 15.01 6.27 0.95
CA SER A 240 16.19 5.86 1.70
C SER A 240 15.91 4.90 2.85
N ALA A 241 14.70 4.33 2.89
CA ALA A 241 14.32 3.33 3.90
C ALA A 241 13.42 2.26 3.28
N ILE A 242 13.55 1.03 3.78
CA ILE A 242 12.73 -0.12 3.39
C ILE A 242 11.97 -0.68 4.59
N THR A 243 10.76 -1.19 4.34
CA THR A 243 9.88 -1.79 5.34
C THR A 243 9.67 -3.29 5.14
N ALA A 244 9.97 -3.83 3.97
CA ALA A 244 9.89 -5.26 3.67
C ALA A 244 10.72 -5.60 2.43
N VAL A 245 11.13 -6.87 2.31
CA VAL A 245 11.91 -7.42 1.20
C VAL A 245 11.30 -8.74 0.74
N ALA A 246 11.30 -8.99 -0.57
CA ALA A 246 11.04 -10.33 -1.13
C ALA A 246 12.13 -10.72 -2.11
N VAL A 247 12.50 -12.01 -2.09
CA VAL A 247 13.47 -12.59 -3.04
C VAL A 247 12.90 -13.88 -3.63
N VAL A 248 12.94 -13.95 -4.95
CA VAL A 248 12.45 -15.07 -5.76
C VAL A 248 13.58 -15.56 -6.66
N CYS A 249 13.76 -16.87 -6.80
CA CYS A 249 14.71 -17.45 -7.75
C CYS A 249 14.04 -18.48 -8.68
N GLY A 250 14.72 -18.82 -9.76
CA GLY A 250 14.23 -19.77 -10.76
C GLY A 250 14.28 -21.24 -10.34
N ARG A 251 14.41 -21.55 -9.03
CA ARG A 251 14.43 -22.91 -8.46
C ARG A 251 13.33 -23.06 -7.42
N PRO A 252 12.85 -24.26 -7.17
CA PRO A 252 11.80 -24.51 -6.17
C PRO A 252 12.25 -24.25 -4.72
N GLU A 253 13.56 -24.27 -4.46
CA GLU A 253 14.10 -23.98 -3.13
C GLU A 253 14.14 -22.48 -2.88
N HIS A 254 14.05 -22.09 -1.60
CA HIS A 254 14.17 -20.70 -1.20
C HIS A 254 15.57 -20.14 -1.48
N CYS A 255 15.64 -18.99 -2.11
CA CYS A 255 16.88 -18.28 -2.39
C CYS A 255 17.08 -17.17 -1.34
N SER A 256 18.01 -17.35 -0.43
CA SER A 256 18.36 -16.34 0.55
C SER A 256 19.30 -15.28 -0.07
N PRO A 257 19.18 -13.99 0.33
CA PRO A 257 20.18 -12.96 -0.03
C PRO A 257 21.59 -13.39 0.28
N CYS A 258 22.54 -13.12 -0.62
CA CYS A 258 23.96 -13.35 -0.34
C CYS A 258 24.48 -12.40 0.75
N GLY A 259 25.65 -12.68 1.34
CA GLY A 259 26.19 -11.87 2.44
C GLY A 259 26.31 -10.38 2.11
N GLY A 260 26.76 -10.03 0.89
CA GLY A 260 26.84 -8.64 0.45
C GLY A 260 25.49 -7.97 0.30
N CYS A 261 24.43 -8.72 -0.10
CA CYS A 261 23.06 -8.18 -0.18
C CYS A 261 22.47 -7.98 1.22
N ARG A 262 22.73 -8.86 2.17
CA ARG A 262 22.27 -8.67 3.57
C ARG A 262 22.81 -7.38 4.16
N GLN A 263 24.09 -7.08 3.96
CA GLN A 263 24.71 -5.82 4.39
C GLN A 263 24.10 -4.61 3.68
N ARG A 264 23.85 -4.69 2.35
CA ARG A 264 23.19 -3.60 1.61
C ARG A 264 21.76 -3.36 2.08
N LEU A 265 20.99 -4.42 2.36
CA LEU A 265 19.62 -4.31 2.86
C LEU A 265 19.60 -3.71 4.27
N ALA A 266 20.54 -4.08 5.13
CA ALA A 266 20.66 -3.55 6.49
C ALA A 266 21.00 -2.03 6.54
N GLU A 267 21.54 -1.46 5.46
CA GLU A 267 21.74 0.00 5.36
C GLU A 267 20.41 0.77 5.25
N PHE A 268 19.36 0.12 4.72
CA PHE A 268 18.06 0.76 4.44
C PHE A 268 16.95 0.26 5.35
N GLY A 269 17.10 -0.92 5.99
CA GLY A 269 16.10 -1.55 6.85
C GLY A 269 16.61 -1.86 8.24
N GLY A 270 15.72 -1.79 9.23
CA GLY A 270 16.04 -2.19 10.61
C GLY A 270 16.09 -3.72 10.78
N PRO A 271 16.57 -4.21 11.95
CA PRO A 271 16.69 -5.65 12.22
C PRO A 271 15.36 -6.41 12.11
N ASP A 272 14.25 -5.77 12.41
CA ASP A 272 12.90 -6.38 12.37
C ASP A 272 12.27 -6.36 10.96
N THR A 273 12.95 -5.81 9.95
CA THR A 273 12.43 -5.75 8.58
C THR A 273 12.23 -7.17 8.05
N PRO A 274 10.99 -7.56 7.66
CA PRO A 274 10.69 -8.90 7.15
C PRO A 274 11.30 -9.13 5.77
N VAL A 275 11.81 -10.35 5.58
CA VAL A 275 12.37 -10.85 4.31
C VAL A 275 11.61 -12.12 3.92
N TYR A 276 10.86 -12.03 2.84
CA TYR A 276 10.04 -13.10 2.29
C TYR A 276 10.82 -13.84 1.19
N LEU A 277 11.06 -15.12 1.40
CA LEU A 277 11.77 -15.99 0.46
C LEU A 277 10.79 -17.01 -0.11
N GLY A 278 10.57 -17.02 -1.41
CA GLY A 278 9.63 -17.95 -1.99
C GLY A 278 9.17 -17.61 -3.40
N HIS A 279 7.98 -18.08 -3.74
CA HIS A 279 7.33 -17.85 -5.02
C HIS A 279 5.90 -17.37 -4.83
N PRO A 280 5.35 -16.57 -5.77
CA PRO A 280 3.95 -16.20 -5.74
C PRO A 280 3.03 -17.43 -5.71
N GLY A 281 1.98 -17.37 -4.89
CA GLY A 281 1.02 -18.47 -4.73
C GLY A 281 1.45 -19.60 -3.80
N ALA A 282 2.63 -19.48 -3.16
CA ALA A 282 3.11 -20.41 -2.15
C ALA A 282 3.41 -19.65 -0.84
N GLU A 283 3.29 -20.33 0.29
CA GLU A 283 3.65 -19.74 1.57
C GLU A 283 5.17 -19.46 1.62
N PRO A 284 5.60 -18.20 1.81
CA PRO A 284 7.01 -17.87 1.84
C PRO A 284 7.64 -18.27 3.16
N ARG A 285 8.93 -18.59 3.11
CA ARG A 285 9.75 -18.59 4.32
C ARG A 285 10.01 -17.15 4.72
N THR A 286 9.52 -16.76 5.88
CA THR A 286 9.71 -15.42 6.43
C THR A 286 10.84 -15.43 7.44
N LEU A 287 11.77 -14.48 7.29
CA LEU A 287 12.88 -14.19 8.18
C LEU A 287 12.94 -12.68 8.39
N THR A 288 13.71 -12.21 9.36
CA THR A 288 14.04 -10.79 9.51
C THR A 288 15.46 -10.49 9.00
N LEU A 289 15.77 -9.22 8.76
CA LEU A 289 17.14 -8.81 8.42
C LEU A 289 18.11 -9.13 9.56
N GLY A 290 17.70 -8.96 10.82
CA GLY A 290 18.50 -9.31 12.00
C GLY A 290 18.82 -10.80 12.08
N GLU A 291 17.87 -11.69 11.73
CA GLU A 291 18.14 -13.13 11.65
C GLU A 291 19.09 -13.49 10.50
N LEU A 292 19.02 -12.74 9.38
CA LEU A 292 19.90 -12.96 8.22
C LEU A 292 21.30 -12.38 8.40
N LEU A 293 21.47 -11.33 9.20
CA LEU A 293 22.72 -10.66 9.47
C LEU A 293 22.80 -10.25 10.95
N PRO A 294 23.01 -11.21 11.86
CA PRO A 294 23.31 -10.90 13.27
C PRO A 294 24.56 -10.02 13.37
N GLU A 295 24.60 -9.11 14.36
CA GLU A 295 25.76 -8.23 14.60
C GLU A 295 26.17 -7.43 13.34
N SER A 296 25.18 -6.89 12.61
CA SER A 296 25.44 -6.13 11.38
C SER A 296 26.26 -4.87 11.66
N PHE A 297 27.22 -4.56 10.78
CA PHE A 297 27.91 -3.27 10.82
C PHE A 297 26.93 -2.18 10.34
N GLY A 298 26.56 -1.27 11.24
CA GLY A 298 25.60 -0.20 11.00
C GLY A 298 26.19 1.20 11.17
N ARG A 299 25.38 2.22 10.96
CA ARG A 299 25.75 3.65 11.07
C ARG A 299 26.22 4.01 12.48
N GLU A 300 25.64 3.37 13.50
CA GLU A 300 25.99 3.59 14.91
C GLU A 300 27.48 3.33 15.18
N ALA A 301 28.10 2.43 14.43
CA ALA A 301 29.54 2.15 14.55
C ALA A 301 30.40 3.28 13.97
N LEU A 302 29.86 4.21 13.20
CA LEU A 302 30.57 5.36 12.60
C LEU A 302 30.31 6.67 13.36
N GLU A 303 29.30 6.71 14.24
CA GLU A 303 28.92 7.90 15.02
C GLU A 303 29.59 7.95 16.40
N ALA A 304 30.58 7.06 16.67
CA ALA A 304 31.30 6.95 17.92
C ALA A 304 32.50 7.92 18.04
#